data_ebbb767e377151e4f20c7a8d917da5f5
#
_entry.id   ebbb767e377151e4f20c7a8d917da5f5
#
_cell.length_a   1.000
_cell.length_b   1.000
_cell.length_c   1.000
_cell.angle_alpha   90.00
_cell.angle_beta   90.00
_cell.angle_gamma   90.00
#
_symmetry.space_group_name_H-M   'P 1'
#
loop_
_entity.id
_entity.type
_entity.pdbx_description
1 polymer ?
#
loop_
_entity_poly.entity_id
_entity_poly.type
_entity_poly.pdbx_seq_one_letter_code
_entity_poly.pdbx_strand_id
1 'polypeptide(L)'
;MTTHNEAWQSHFTGRPTPDLTLHPRHLSVVLDEAAGTAPRREALRFQNTRMTYAELREHAERFAAALRRNGVQPGDRVAIMLPNLPQTVVAFWGVMKAGATAVMTNPLYRETELTRHFRDAGVRVLITLDILWQHIGPLLETLALERVFVTSVDDALRPPLNWLYALKRW
;
A
#
# COMPACT_ATOMS: atom_id res chain seq x y z
N MET A 1 6.41 23.70 25.77
CA MET A 1 5.55 23.22 24.69
C MET A 1 5.25 24.41 23.80
N THR A 2 5.96 24.57 22.73
CA THR A 2 5.89 25.71 21.81
C THR A 2 4.68 25.48 20.90
N THR A 3 3.65 26.26 21.08
CA THR A 3 2.53 26.36 20.14
C THR A 3 3.12 26.86 18.82
N HIS A 4 3.24 25.96 17.83
CA HIS A 4 3.41 26.39 16.47
C HIS A 4 2.18 27.19 16.09
N ASN A 5 2.33 28.51 16.11
CA ASN A 5 1.33 29.41 15.58
C ASN A 5 1.21 29.10 14.09
N GLU A 6 0.15 28.44 13.74
CA GLU A 6 -0.05 27.90 12.40
C GLU A 6 -0.31 29.08 11.47
N ALA A 7 0.73 29.51 10.75
CA ALA A 7 0.68 30.65 9.84
C ALA A 7 -0.48 30.59 8.83
N TRP A 8 -0.99 29.40 8.56
CA TRP A 8 -2.17 29.19 7.71
C TRP A 8 -3.47 29.71 8.34
N GLN A 9 -3.58 29.80 9.68
CA GLN A 9 -4.79 30.30 10.35
C GLN A 9 -5.03 31.78 10.05
N SER A 10 -3.96 32.55 9.80
CA SER A 10 -4.06 33.97 9.46
C SER A 10 -4.75 34.23 8.10
N HIS A 11 -4.83 33.21 7.23
CA HIS A 11 -5.49 33.33 5.94
C HIS A 11 -7.00 33.06 5.99
N PHE A 12 -7.52 32.59 7.14
CA PHE A 12 -8.95 32.31 7.34
C PHE A 12 -9.65 33.46 8.05
N THR A 13 -9.47 34.70 7.58
CA THR A 13 -10.15 35.86 8.17
C THR A 13 -11.65 35.70 8.07
N GLY A 14 -12.34 35.71 9.24
CA GLY A 14 -13.81 35.74 9.34
C GLY A 14 -14.53 34.40 9.41
N ARG A 15 -13.81 33.26 9.43
CA ARG A 15 -14.41 31.94 9.73
C ARG A 15 -13.88 31.43 11.06
N PRO A 16 -14.75 30.91 11.97
CA PRO A 16 -14.25 30.22 13.16
C PRO A 16 -13.37 29.07 12.68
N THR A 17 -12.10 29.02 13.12
CA THR A 17 -11.25 27.85 12.95
C THR A 17 -11.97 26.68 13.61
N PRO A 18 -12.27 25.60 12.89
CA PRO A 18 -12.84 24.43 13.54
C PRO A 18 -11.84 23.97 14.61
N ASP A 19 -12.32 23.78 15.83
CA ASP A 19 -11.54 23.17 16.91
C ASP A 19 -11.32 21.71 16.51
N LEU A 20 -10.22 21.48 15.75
CA LEU A 20 -9.83 20.17 15.27
C LEU A 20 -9.15 19.42 16.42
N THR A 21 -9.95 18.82 17.26
CA THR A 21 -9.46 17.85 18.25
C THR A 21 -9.05 16.57 17.52
N LEU A 22 -7.77 16.50 17.10
CA LEU A 22 -7.22 15.32 16.49
C LEU A 22 -6.95 14.26 17.56
N HIS A 23 -7.71 13.18 17.53
CA HIS A 23 -7.40 11.99 18.32
C HIS A 23 -6.40 11.14 17.51
N PRO A 24 -5.14 10.97 17.97
CA PRO A 24 -4.17 10.13 17.27
C PRO A 24 -4.68 8.70 17.24
N ARG A 25 -4.96 8.21 16.03
CA ARG A 25 -5.46 6.85 15.79
C ARG A 25 -4.62 6.19 14.70
N HIS A 26 -4.34 4.92 14.85
CA HIS A 26 -3.66 4.16 13.83
C HIS A 26 -4.55 4.04 12.58
N LEU A 27 -4.01 4.30 11.39
CA LEU A 27 -4.80 4.35 10.15
C LEU A 27 -5.52 3.03 9.86
N SER A 28 -4.96 1.88 10.25
CA SER A 28 -5.58 0.55 10.05
C SER A 28 -6.97 0.41 10.69
N VAL A 29 -7.26 1.19 11.74
CA VAL A 29 -8.56 1.18 12.43
C VAL A 29 -9.69 1.61 11.49
N VAL A 30 -9.40 2.48 10.52
CA VAL A 30 -10.40 2.97 9.55
C VAL A 30 -10.98 1.81 8.72
N LEU A 31 -10.12 0.87 8.28
CA LEU A 31 -10.59 -0.32 7.57
C LEU A 31 -11.41 -1.24 8.48
N ASP A 32 -11.00 -1.40 9.74
CA ASP A 32 -11.69 -2.27 10.69
C ASP A 32 -13.08 -1.73 11.02
N GLU A 33 -13.22 -0.42 11.19
CA GLU A 33 -14.50 0.26 11.41
C GLU A 33 -15.41 0.15 10.17
N ALA A 34 -14.87 0.39 8.98
CA ALA A 34 -15.63 0.25 7.74
C ALA A 34 -16.13 -1.19 7.53
N ALA A 35 -15.27 -2.18 7.80
CA ALA A 35 -15.63 -3.60 7.70
C ALA A 35 -16.60 -4.03 8.81
N GLY A 36 -16.56 -3.42 9.99
CA GLY A 36 -17.51 -3.65 11.07
C GLY A 36 -18.88 -3.05 10.77
N THR A 37 -18.92 -1.83 10.22
CA THR A 37 -20.16 -1.09 9.96
C THR A 37 -20.88 -1.58 8.70
N ALA A 38 -20.13 -1.89 7.63
CA ALA A 38 -20.69 -2.25 6.33
C ALA A 38 -19.95 -3.43 5.67
N PRO A 39 -19.91 -4.61 6.32
CA PRO A 39 -19.05 -5.74 5.89
C PRO A 39 -19.34 -6.21 4.46
N ARG A 40 -20.60 -6.19 4.05
CA ARG A 40 -21.05 -6.69 2.73
C ARG A 40 -21.02 -5.63 1.63
N ARG A 41 -20.77 -4.35 1.98
CA ARG A 41 -20.68 -3.28 0.99
C ARG A 41 -19.42 -3.45 0.15
N GLU A 42 -19.54 -3.17 -1.16
CA GLU A 42 -18.41 -3.20 -2.09
C GLU A 42 -17.39 -2.12 -1.70
N ALA A 43 -16.15 -2.54 -1.47
CA ALA A 43 -15.00 -1.67 -1.16
C ALA A 43 -14.18 -1.40 -2.42
N LEU A 44 -14.02 -2.41 -3.28
CA LEU A 44 -13.21 -2.33 -4.50
C LEU A 44 -13.93 -2.98 -5.67
N ARG A 45 -13.69 -2.42 -6.87
CA ARG A 45 -14.07 -3.01 -8.15
C ARG A 45 -12.92 -2.89 -9.13
N PHE A 46 -12.55 -4.00 -9.74
CA PHE A 46 -11.53 -4.05 -10.77
C PHE A 46 -11.92 -5.11 -11.81
N GLN A 47 -12.11 -4.67 -13.05
CA GLN A 47 -12.55 -5.56 -14.14
C GLN A 47 -13.77 -6.39 -13.74
N ASN A 48 -13.67 -7.72 -13.78
CA ASN A 48 -14.71 -8.66 -13.35
C ASN A 48 -14.67 -9.04 -11.86
N THR A 49 -13.80 -8.42 -11.08
CA THR A 49 -13.62 -8.69 -9.65
C THR A 49 -14.26 -7.60 -8.80
N ARG A 50 -14.95 -8.01 -7.76
CA ARG A 50 -15.47 -7.16 -6.70
C ARG A 50 -14.98 -7.69 -5.36
N MET A 51 -14.69 -6.80 -4.44
CA MET A 51 -14.26 -7.12 -3.09
C MET A 51 -15.06 -6.27 -2.10
N THR A 52 -15.64 -6.89 -1.10
CA THR A 52 -16.34 -6.24 0.00
C THR A 52 -15.36 -5.72 1.05
N TYR A 53 -15.82 -4.85 1.98
CA TYR A 53 -14.99 -4.41 3.09
C TYR A 53 -14.54 -5.56 3.99
N ALA A 54 -15.39 -6.56 4.22
CA ALA A 54 -15.01 -7.74 5.00
C ALA A 54 -13.88 -8.54 4.33
N GLU A 55 -13.99 -8.79 3.01
CA GLU A 55 -12.96 -9.48 2.24
C GLU A 55 -11.66 -8.67 2.18
N LEU A 56 -11.75 -7.35 1.97
CA LEU A 56 -10.57 -6.48 1.98
C LEU A 56 -9.83 -6.54 3.32
N ARG A 57 -10.56 -6.47 4.43
CA ARG A 57 -9.98 -6.61 5.77
C ARG A 57 -9.29 -7.96 5.93
N GLU A 58 -9.94 -9.05 5.57
CA GLU A 58 -9.39 -10.40 5.67
C GLU A 58 -8.11 -10.55 4.83
N HIS A 59 -8.11 -10.07 3.59
CA HIS A 59 -6.91 -10.08 2.73
C HIS A 59 -5.78 -9.26 3.32
N ALA A 60 -6.07 -8.06 3.84
CA ALA A 60 -5.09 -7.20 4.49
C ALA A 60 -4.50 -7.84 5.75
N GLU A 61 -5.31 -8.51 6.58
CA GLU A 61 -4.86 -9.21 7.78
C GLU A 61 -3.96 -10.41 7.44
N ARG A 62 -4.33 -11.20 6.43
CA ARG A 62 -3.50 -12.31 5.93
C ARG A 62 -2.17 -11.81 5.40
N PHE A 63 -2.19 -10.70 4.64
CA PHE A 63 -0.96 -10.12 4.11
C PHE A 63 -0.09 -9.51 5.22
N ALA A 64 -0.67 -8.82 6.20
CA ALA A 64 0.06 -8.33 7.38
C ALA A 64 0.74 -9.47 8.15
N ALA A 65 0.04 -10.60 8.32
CA ALA A 65 0.61 -11.78 8.94
C ALA A 65 1.77 -12.37 8.10
N ALA A 66 1.65 -12.37 6.77
CA ALA A 66 2.72 -12.80 5.87
C ALA A 66 3.95 -11.87 5.97
N LEU A 67 3.76 -10.55 5.99
CA LEU A 67 4.84 -9.58 6.18
C LEU A 67 5.60 -9.83 7.49
N ARG A 68 4.88 -9.98 8.61
CA ARG A 68 5.50 -10.27 9.93
C ARG A 68 6.24 -11.59 9.95
N ARG A 69 5.67 -12.67 9.39
CA ARG A 69 6.37 -13.97 9.28
C ARG A 69 7.63 -13.90 8.44
N ASN A 70 7.70 -12.97 7.49
CA ASN A 70 8.88 -12.72 6.69
C ASN A 70 9.80 -11.63 7.28
N GLY A 71 9.67 -11.33 8.57
CA GLY A 71 10.61 -10.49 9.31
C GLY A 71 10.36 -9.00 9.24
N VAL A 72 9.24 -8.54 8.65
CA VAL A 72 8.85 -7.12 8.69
C VAL A 72 8.45 -6.75 10.11
N GLN A 73 9.10 -5.72 10.65
CA GLN A 73 8.88 -5.20 12.00
C GLN A 73 8.07 -3.89 11.97
N PRO A 74 7.42 -3.53 13.09
CA PRO A 74 6.81 -2.21 13.22
C PRO A 74 7.83 -1.11 12.96
N GLY A 75 7.44 -0.11 12.14
CA GLY A 75 8.31 0.99 11.73
C GLY A 75 9.18 0.73 10.50
N ASP A 76 9.24 -0.51 9.99
CA ASP A 76 9.92 -0.79 8.73
C ASP A 76 9.24 -0.05 7.56
N ARG A 77 10.05 0.38 6.58
CA ARG A 77 9.57 1.02 5.35
C ARG A 77 9.41 -0.01 4.25
N VAL A 78 8.15 -0.19 3.84
CA VAL A 78 7.75 -1.13 2.80
C VAL A 78 7.31 -0.37 1.55
N ALA A 79 8.06 -0.46 0.47
CA ALA A 79 7.68 0.14 -0.81
C ALA A 79 6.56 -0.66 -1.46
N ILE A 80 5.53 0.06 -1.91
CA ILE A 80 4.44 -0.48 -2.72
C ILE A 80 4.56 0.11 -4.12
N MET A 81 5.18 -0.66 -5.01
CA MET A 81 5.41 -0.30 -6.41
C MET A 81 4.46 -1.09 -7.30
N LEU A 82 3.20 -0.76 -7.20
CA LEU A 82 2.08 -1.38 -7.90
C LEU A 82 1.24 -0.29 -8.60
N PRO A 83 0.70 -0.54 -9.78
CA PRO A 83 -0.32 0.32 -10.38
C PRO A 83 -1.64 0.18 -9.63
N ASN A 84 -2.70 0.84 -10.11
CA ASN A 84 -4.02 0.81 -9.48
C ASN A 84 -4.70 -0.57 -9.65
N LEU A 85 -4.36 -1.49 -8.76
CA LEU A 85 -4.86 -2.86 -8.67
C LEU A 85 -5.48 -3.13 -7.29
N PRO A 86 -6.35 -4.13 -7.14
CA PRO A 86 -6.82 -4.57 -5.83
C PRO A 86 -5.68 -4.92 -4.87
N GLN A 87 -4.62 -5.55 -5.36
CA GLN A 87 -3.44 -5.90 -4.57
C GLN A 87 -2.75 -4.66 -3.98
N THR A 88 -2.80 -3.50 -4.67
CA THR A 88 -2.23 -2.25 -4.15
C THR A 88 -2.94 -1.81 -2.87
N VAL A 89 -4.27 -1.93 -2.86
CA VAL A 89 -5.08 -1.57 -1.69
C VAL A 89 -4.91 -2.59 -0.57
N VAL A 90 -4.88 -3.88 -0.91
CA VAL A 90 -4.60 -4.96 0.07
C VAL A 90 -3.21 -4.79 0.68
N ALA A 91 -2.19 -4.49 -0.16
CA ALA A 91 -0.83 -4.24 0.30
C ALA A 91 -0.74 -3.04 1.24
N PHE A 92 -1.38 -1.92 0.87
CA PHE A 92 -1.42 -0.72 1.70
C PHE A 92 -1.98 -1.02 3.10
N TRP A 93 -3.18 -1.60 3.17
CA TRP A 93 -3.79 -1.93 4.46
C TRP A 93 -3.03 -3.02 5.21
N GLY A 94 -2.45 -3.99 4.50
CA GLY A 94 -1.62 -5.03 5.10
C GLY A 94 -0.35 -4.47 5.74
N VAL A 95 0.32 -3.52 5.07
CA VAL A 95 1.49 -2.82 5.61
C VAL A 95 1.10 -2.02 6.85
N MET A 96 -0.02 -1.26 6.80
CA MET A 96 -0.53 -0.53 7.96
C MET A 96 -0.84 -1.47 9.13
N LYS A 97 -1.52 -2.60 8.88
CA LYS A 97 -1.84 -3.60 9.89
C LYS A 97 -0.59 -4.35 10.43
N ALA A 98 0.48 -4.40 9.67
CA ALA A 98 1.77 -4.93 10.15
C ALA A 98 2.48 -3.96 11.11
N GLY A 99 2.04 -2.71 11.21
CA GLY A 99 2.69 -1.65 11.97
C GLY A 99 3.84 -0.99 11.21
N ALA A 100 3.97 -1.30 9.92
CA ALA A 100 5.01 -0.77 9.04
C ALA A 100 4.56 0.53 8.34
N THR A 101 5.49 1.22 7.70
CA THR A 101 5.24 2.44 6.92
C THR A 101 5.15 2.11 5.44
N ALA A 102 4.03 2.45 4.80
CA ALA A 102 3.88 2.30 3.35
C ALA A 102 4.59 3.44 2.60
N VAL A 103 5.51 3.09 1.73
CA VAL A 103 6.19 4.01 0.81
C VAL A 103 5.60 3.81 -0.59
N MET A 104 4.64 4.67 -0.94
CA MET A 104 3.98 4.59 -2.25
C MET A 104 4.98 4.98 -3.34
N THR A 105 5.23 4.05 -4.26
CA THR A 105 6.27 4.18 -5.27
C THR A 105 5.66 4.10 -6.68
N ASN A 106 5.99 5.07 -7.52
CA ASN A 106 5.53 5.06 -8.90
C ASN A 106 6.20 3.90 -9.69
N PRO A 107 5.41 2.98 -10.30
CA PRO A 107 5.94 1.88 -11.09
C PRO A 107 6.71 2.31 -12.35
N LEU A 108 6.57 3.58 -12.74
CA LEU A 108 7.23 4.15 -13.93
C LEU A 108 8.57 4.85 -13.61
N TYR A 109 8.99 4.86 -12.34
CA TYR A 109 10.29 5.43 -11.99
C TYR A 109 11.43 4.72 -12.71
N ARG A 110 12.37 5.53 -13.22
CA ARG A 110 13.62 5.03 -13.77
C ARG A 110 14.58 4.64 -12.62
N GLU A 111 15.63 3.91 -12.97
CA GLU A 111 16.65 3.44 -12.01
C GLU A 111 17.13 4.52 -11.04
N THR A 112 17.55 5.68 -11.56
CA THR A 112 18.06 6.78 -10.75
C THR A 112 17.03 7.34 -9.77
N GLU A 113 15.78 7.49 -10.24
CA GLU A 113 14.67 7.98 -9.42
C GLU A 113 14.31 6.97 -8.34
N LEU A 114 14.25 5.68 -8.70
CA LEU A 114 13.93 4.59 -7.79
C LEU A 114 14.99 4.46 -6.70
N THR A 115 16.27 4.46 -7.09
CA THR A 115 17.40 4.36 -6.16
C THR A 115 17.40 5.52 -5.17
N ARG A 116 17.18 6.74 -5.65
CA ARG A 116 17.08 7.91 -4.79
C ARG A 116 15.89 7.81 -3.84
N HIS A 117 14.71 7.49 -4.36
CA HIS A 117 13.47 7.37 -3.59
C HIS A 117 13.59 6.32 -2.47
N PHE A 118 14.16 5.15 -2.78
CA PHE A 118 14.34 4.09 -1.79
C PHE A 118 15.39 4.43 -0.73
N ARG A 119 16.48 5.06 -1.14
CA ARG A 119 17.51 5.52 -0.20
C ARG A 119 16.98 6.59 0.74
N ASP A 120 16.30 7.61 0.22
CA ASP A 120 15.76 8.72 1.00
C ASP A 120 14.71 8.24 2.00
N ALA A 121 13.85 7.29 1.58
CA ALA A 121 12.84 6.70 2.45
C ALA A 121 13.37 5.58 3.35
N GLY A 122 14.57 5.06 3.12
CA GLY A 122 15.14 3.93 3.84
C GLY A 122 14.33 2.63 3.64
N VAL A 123 13.92 2.36 2.41
CA VAL A 123 13.13 1.16 2.04
C VAL A 123 13.98 -0.09 2.21
N ARG A 124 13.45 -1.12 2.85
CA ARG A 124 14.06 -2.45 3.02
C ARG A 124 13.26 -3.57 2.37
N VAL A 125 11.98 -3.35 2.16
CA VAL A 125 11.05 -4.34 1.60
C VAL A 125 10.31 -3.74 0.42
N LEU A 126 10.17 -4.51 -0.65
CA LEU A 126 9.46 -4.10 -1.86
C LEU A 126 8.29 -5.04 -2.16
N ILE A 127 7.15 -4.46 -2.54
CA ILE A 127 6.01 -5.16 -3.11
C ILE A 127 5.86 -4.67 -4.55
N THR A 128 5.90 -5.59 -5.53
CA THR A 128 5.91 -5.22 -6.95
C THR A 128 5.18 -6.24 -7.82
N LEU A 129 5.03 -5.91 -9.12
CA LEU A 129 4.51 -6.84 -10.13
C LEU A 129 5.63 -7.64 -10.80
N ASP A 130 5.28 -8.85 -11.23
CA ASP A 130 6.14 -9.73 -12.00
C ASP A 130 6.64 -9.09 -13.31
N ILE A 131 5.78 -8.34 -14.00
CA ILE A 131 6.15 -7.64 -15.26
C ILE A 131 7.20 -6.53 -15.04
N LEU A 132 7.36 -6.03 -13.82
CA LEU A 132 8.36 -5.03 -13.46
C LEU A 132 9.70 -5.66 -13.06
N TRP A 133 9.73 -7.00 -12.93
CA TRP A 133 10.91 -7.72 -12.45
C TRP A 133 12.14 -7.51 -13.32
N GLN A 134 11.97 -7.42 -14.65
CA GLN A 134 13.07 -7.17 -15.57
C GLN A 134 13.77 -5.83 -15.31
N HIS A 135 13.05 -4.82 -14.80
CA HIS A 135 13.61 -3.52 -14.45
C HIS A 135 14.21 -3.50 -13.04
N ILE A 136 13.65 -4.25 -12.10
CA ILE A 136 14.03 -4.22 -10.70
C ILE A 136 15.16 -5.21 -10.40
N GLY A 137 15.13 -6.38 -11.04
CA GLY A 137 16.09 -7.45 -10.79
C GLY A 137 17.55 -7.01 -10.83
N PRO A 138 17.97 -6.26 -11.87
CA PRO A 138 19.35 -5.75 -11.97
C PRO A 138 19.71 -4.74 -10.87
N LEU A 139 18.71 -4.12 -10.21
CA LEU A 139 18.92 -3.07 -9.22
C LEU A 139 18.93 -3.58 -7.77
N LEU A 140 18.63 -4.86 -7.55
CA LEU A 140 18.46 -5.41 -6.19
C LEU A 140 19.67 -5.17 -5.30
N GLU A 141 20.88 -5.35 -5.81
CA GLU A 141 22.11 -5.10 -5.06
C GLU A 141 22.27 -3.62 -4.70
N THR A 142 21.96 -2.72 -5.65
CA THR A 142 22.06 -1.27 -5.47
C THR A 142 21.01 -0.75 -4.50
N LEU A 143 19.81 -1.36 -4.51
CA LEU A 143 18.68 -0.94 -3.68
C LEU A 143 18.76 -1.46 -2.24
N ALA A 144 19.71 -2.34 -1.93
CA ALA A 144 19.88 -2.94 -0.60
C ALA A 144 18.58 -3.50 0.01
N LEU A 145 17.74 -4.09 -0.84
CA LEU A 145 16.46 -4.68 -0.41
C LEU A 145 16.71 -6.01 0.30
N GLU A 146 16.05 -6.20 1.42
CA GLU A 146 16.11 -7.46 2.18
C GLU A 146 15.08 -8.48 1.68
N ARG A 147 13.94 -7.99 1.20
CA ARG A 147 12.83 -8.84 0.73
C ARG A 147 12.07 -8.18 -0.41
N VAL A 148 11.61 -9.03 -1.32
CA VAL A 148 10.71 -8.62 -2.41
C VAL A 148 9.51 -9.55 -2.45
N PHE A 149 8.32 -8.98 -2.41
CA PHE A 149 7.05 -9.68 -2.64
C PHE A 149 6.58 -9.37 -4.06
N VAL A 150 6.33 -10.42 -4.82
CA VAL A 150 5.90 -10.29 -6.22
C VAL A 150 4.48 -10.80 -6.35
N THR A 151 3.62 -10.04 -7.04
CA THR A 151 2.27 -10.42 -7.44
C THR A 151 2.10 -10.27 -8.94
N SER A 152 1.03 -10.81 -9.49
CA SER A 152 0.69 -10.72 -10.91
C SER A 152 -0.68 -10.07 -11.10
N VAL A 153 -0.94 -9.51 -12.27
CA VAL A 153 -2.26 -8.91 -12.58
C VAL A 153 -3.36 -9.97 -12.57
N ASP A 154 -3.07 -11.20 -12.99
CA ASP A 154 -4.01 -12.30 -13.00
C ASP A 154 -4.46 -12.73 -11.59
N ASP A 155 -3.67 -12.47 -10.55
CA ASP A 155 -4.07 -12.68 -9.15
C ASP A 155 -5.29 -11.81 -8.75
N ALA A 156 -5.52 -10.70 -9.45
CA ALA A 156 -6.64 -9.80 -9.22
C ALA A 156 -7.90 -10.16 -10.04
N LEU A 157 -7.80 -11.08 -10.96
CA LEU A 157 -8.85 -11.41 -11.91
C LEU A 157 -9.58 -12.71 -11.53
N ARG A 158 -10.88 -12.79 -11.88
CA ARG A 158 -11.64 -14.03 -11.77
C ARG A 158 -11.68 -14.77 -13.13
N PRO A 159 -11.94 -16.08 -13.15
CA PRO A 159 -12.19 -16.80 -14.38
C PRO A 159 -13.31 -16.14 -15.22
N PRO A 160 -13.21 -16.13 -16.56
CA PRO A 160 -12.10 -16.68 -17.36
C PRO A 160 -10.94 -15.72 -17.59
N LEU A 161 -11.03 -14.44 -17.15
CA LEU A 161 -10.04 -13.41 -17.47
C LEU A 161 -8.64 -13.72 -16.91
N ASN A 162 -8.55 -14.32 -15.73
CA ASN A 162 -7.26 -14.75 -15.17
C ASN A 162 -6.55 -15.77 -16.07
N TRP A 163 -7.27 -16.74 -16.63
CA TRP A 163 -6.70 -17.74 -17.53
C TRP A 163 -6.28 -17.13 -18.88
N LEU A 164 -7.10 -16.22 -19.42
CA LEU A 164 -6.79 -15.53 -20.67
C LEU A 164 -5.55 -14.63 -20.50
N TYR A 165 -5.41 -13.98 -19.36
CA TYR A 165 -4.23 -13.17 -19.06
C TYR A 165 -2.98 -14.02 -18.89
N ALA A 166 -3.07 -15.12 -18.16
CA ALA A 166 -1.97 -16.07 -17.98
C ALA A 166 -1.49 -16.65 -19.33
N LEU A 167 -2.43 -17.01 -20.25
CA LEU A 167 -2.08 -17.48 -21.60
C LEU A 167 -1.36 -16.41 -22.45
N LYS A 168 -1.73 -15.14 -22.31
CA LYS A 168 -1.10 -14.05 -23.08
C LYS A 168 0.33 -13.73 -22.62
N ARG A 169 0.67 -14.10 -21.40
CA ARG A 169 1.99 -13.85 -20.81
C ARG A 169 3.07 -14.84 -21.28
N TRP A 170 2.66 -15.98 -21.84
CA TRP A 170 3.54 -16.98 -22.48
C TRP A 170 3.67 -16.73 -23.97
#